data_89e827f9aea2c076c3db9c5aa9f74fac
#
_entry.id   89e827f9aea2c076c3db9c5aa9f74fac
#
_cell.length_a   1.000
_cell.length_b   1.000
_cell.length_c   1.000
_cell.angle_alpha   90.00
_cell.angle_beta   90.00
_cell.angle_gamma   90.00
#
_symmetry.space_group_name_H-M   'P 1'
#
loop_
_entity.id
_entity.type
_entity.pdbx_description
1 polymer ?
#
loop_
_entity_poly.entity_id
_entity_poly.type
_entity_poly.pdbx_seq_one_letter_code
_entity_poly.pdbx_strand_id
1 'polypeptide(L)'
;RAVAAVAAYQESVATEADAYRRMTAHVKDPGNRATLERIADEKAADADAWARYTGRPAVPRVARARRYALIARILGFTFAVKLMDKHKHAARSDARALAAQVPAIARAEADEERRGRELMGMLDEKLLSYVGAMVLGMNDAVVEITGTLAGLTLAMQNTRLIALSGLITGIAATLSMAASEYLAAKSDGRP
;
A
#
# COMPACT_ATOMS: atom_id res chain seq x y z
N ARG A 1 23.32 -17.60 -2.32
CA ARG A 1 22.07 -17.25 -1.63
C ARG A 1 22.08 -15.80 -1.15
N ALA A 2 23.13 -15.32 -0.46
CA ALA A 2 23.24 -13.94 0.03
C ALA A 2 23.12 -12.89 -1.10
N VAL A 3 23.83 -13.04 -2.20
CA VAL A 3 23.75 -12.10 -3.35
C VAL A 3 22.35 -12.03 -3.96
N ALA A 4 21.63 -13.14 -4.01
CA ALA A 4 20.24 -13.15 -4.51
C ALA A 4 19.29 -12.40 -3.58
N ALA A 5 19.47 -12.52 -2.26
CA ALA A 5 18.68 -11.78 -1.26
C ALA A 5 18.97 -10.27 -1.32
N VAL A 6 20.24 -9.88 -1.47
CA VAL A 6 20.64 -8.47 -1.67
C VAL A 6 20.06 -7.92 -2.97
N ALA A 7 20.06 -8.69 -4.05
CA ALA A 7 19.46 -8.26 -5.32
C ALA A 7 17.94 -8.07 -5.23
N ALA A 8 17.23 -8.94 -4.50
CA ALA A 8 15.81 -8.79 -4.26
C ALA A 8 15.50 -7.55 -3.39
N TYR A 9 16.33 -7.29 -2.40
CA TYR A 9 16.24 -6.08 -1.59
C TYR A 9 16.49 -4.82 -2.42
N GLN A 10 17.55 -4.79 -3.23
CA GLN A 10 17.86 -3.71 -4.17
C GLN A 10 16.69 -3.39 -5.10
N GLU A 11 16.09 -4.41 -5.70
CA GLU A 11 14.92 -4.27 -6.56
C GLU A 11 13.71 -3.69 -5.80
N SER A 12 13.51 -4.12 -4.55
CA SER A 12 12.44 -3.60 -3.72
C SER A 12 12.63 -2.12 -3.42
N VAL A 13 13.84 -1.71 -3.02
CA VAL A 13 14.17 -0.30 -2.71
C VAL A 13 14.01 0.58 -3.96
N ALA A 14 14.48 0.13 -5.13
CA ALA A 14 14.29 0.84 -6.39
C ALA A 14 12.80 0.97 -6.77
N THR A 15 12.00 -0.08 -6.52
CA THR A 15 10.55 -0.08 -6.77
C THR A 15 9.82 0.91 -5.86
N GLU A 16 10.23 1.00 -4.60
CA GLU A 16 9.68 1.98 -3.65
C GLU A 16 10.04 3.41 -4.06
N ALA A 17 11.28 3.67 -4.47
CA ALA A 17 11.70 4.97 -4.98
C ALA A 17 10.82 5.42 -6.17
N ASP A 18 10.60 4.55 -7.14
CA ASP A 18 9.72 4.84 -8.29
C ASP A 18 8.25 5.03 -7.85
N ALA A 19 7.76 4.24 -6.89
CA ALA A 19 6.41 4.40 -6.36
C ALA A 19 6.23 5.75 -5.67
N TYR A 20 7.15 6.15 -4.78
CA TYR A 20 7.08 7.45 -4.09
C TYR A 20 7.17 8.61 -5.08
N ARG A 21 8.07 8.56 -6.05
CA ARG A 21 8.18 9.60 -7.10
C ARG A 21 6.89 9.76 -7.90
N ARG A 22 6.17 8.67 -8.18
CA ARG A 22 4.86 8.73 -8.85
C ARG A 22 3.76 9.25 -7.94
N MET A 23 3.84 8.97 -6.63
CA MET A 23 2.83 9.43 -5.67
C MET A 23 2.94 10.92 -5.36
N THR A 24 4.11 11.56 -5.53
CA THR A 24 4.29 13.01 -5.30
C THR A 24 3.29 13.86 -6.07
N ALA A 25 2.93 13.43 -7.29
CA ALA A 25 1.93 14.12 -8.13
C ALA A 25 0.53 14.18 -7.47
N HIS A 26 0.25 13.36 -6.48
CA HIS A 26 -1.05 13.26 -5.81
C HIS A 26 -1.03 13.83 -4.37
N VAL A 27 0.13 14.29 -3.89
CA VAL A 27 0.28 14.93 -2.57
C VAL A 27 0.01 16.42 -2.72
N LYS A 28 -1.00 16.92 -2.02
CA LYS A 28 -1.44 18.33 -2.11
C LYS A 28 -0.55 19.28 -1.29
N ASP A 29 -0.15 18.85 -0.12
CA ASP A 29 0.70 19.64 0.78
C ASP A 29 2.12 19.79 0.23
N PRO A 30 2.65 21.02 0.05
CA PRO A 30 3.97 21.23 -0.54
C PRO A 30 5.12 20.68 0.33
N GLY A 31 4.99 20.76 1.66
CA GLY A 31 5.99 20.24 2.60
C GLY A 31 6.08 18.71 2.55
N ASN A 32 4.93 18.06 2.56
CA ASN A 32 4.85 16.61 2.41
C ASN A 32 5.34 16.15 1.04
N ARG A 33 5.06 16.91 -0.02
CA ARG A 33 5.57 16.62 -1.37
C ARG A 33 7.09 16.67 -1.39
N ALA A 34 7.70 17.75 -0.89
CA ALA A 34 9.16 17.90 -0.86
C ALA A 34 9.81 16.79 -0.03
N THR A 35 9.22 16.42 1.11
CA THR A 35 9.70 15.31 1.93
C THR A 35 9.64 13.98 1.18
N LEU A 36 8.55 13.72 0.45
CA LEU A 36 8.39 12.49 -0.32
C LEU A 36 9.36 12.41 -1.50
N GLU A 37 9.62 13.53 -2.18
CA GLU A 37 10.62 13.62 -3.25
C GLU A 37 12.02 13.31 -2.71
N ARG A 38 12.40 13.94 -1.60
CA ARG A 38 13.68 13.66 -0.94
C ARG A 38 13.82 12.18 -0.54
N ILE A 39 12.79 11.59 0.06
CA ILE A 39 12.79 10.16 0.42
C ILE A 39 12.92 9.29 -0.83
N ALA A 40 12.25 9.62 -1.92
CA ALA A 40 12.34 8.89 -3.18
C ALA A 40 13.77 8.94 -3.76
N ASP A 41 14.42 10.11 -3.70
CA ASP A 41 15.79 10.29 -4.19
C ASP A 41 16.83 9.57 -3.30
N GLU A 42 16.68 9.65 -1.98
CA GLU A 42 17.51 8.90 -1.04
C GLU A 42 17.42 7.38 -1.30
N LYS A 43 16.21 6.85 -1.51
CA LYS A 43 15.98 5.44 -1.82
C LYS A 43 16.56 5.04 -3.18
N ALA A 44 16.49 5.90 -4.17
CA ALA A 44 17.11 5.64 -5.47
C ALA A 44 18.64 5.56 -5.33
N ALA A 45 19.25 6.49 -4.58
CA ALA A 45 20.67 6.47 -4.28
C ALA A 45 21.10 5.21 -3.50
N ASP A 46 20.29 4.77 -2.53
CA ASP A 46 20.53 3.51 -1.80
C ASP A 46 20.49 2.31 -2.75
N ALA A 47 19.49 2.25 -3.63
CA ALA A 47 19.37 1.17 -4.60
C ALA A 47 20.59 1.11 -5.55
N ASP A 48 21.10 2.27 -5.97
CA ASP A 48 22.31 2.36 -6.80
C ASP A 48 23.57 1.98 -6.02
N ALA A 49 23.66 2.34 -4.73
CA ALA A 49 24.77 1.93 -3.88
C ALA A 49 24.87 0.40 -3.74
N TRP A 50 23.73 -0.30 -3.72
CA TRP A 50 23.67 -1.76 -3.69
C TRP A 50 24.16 -2.42 -4.99
N ALA A 51 24.20 -1.68 -6.12
CA ALA A 51 24.76 -2.18 -7.38
C ALA A 51 26.23 -2.61 -7.25
N ARG A 52 26.98 -2.00 -6.32
CA ARG A 52 28.39 -2.37 -6.03
C ARG A 52 28.51 -3.79 -5.45
N TYR A 53 27.49 -4.27 -4.74
CA TYR A 53 27.48 -5.60 -4.13
C TYR A 53 26.84 -6.65 -5.03
N THR A 54 25.87 -6.25 -5.85
CA THR A 54 25.13 -7.17 -6.73
C THR A 54 25.75 -7.29 -8.12
N GLY A 55 26.58 -6.31 -8.52
CA GLY A 55 27.15 -6.20 -9.87
C GLY A 55 26.09 -5.89 -10.95
N ARG A 56 24.89 -5.45 -10.55
CA ARG A 56 23.77 -5.18 -11.46
C ARG A 56 23.13 -3.83 -11.15
N PRO A 57 22.63 -3.09 -12.17
CA PRO A 57 21.89 -1.86 -11.93
C PRO A 57 20.58 -2.13 -11.18
N ALA A 58 20.16 -1.16 -10.39
CA ALA A 58 18.87 -1.20 -9.71
C ALA A 58 17.73 -1.00 -10.73
N VAL A 59 16.93 -2.03 -10.96
CA VAL A 59 15.79 -1.96 -11.90
C VAL A 59 14.49 -2.08 -11.11
N PRO A 60 13.64 -1.02 -11.11
CA PRO A 60 12.37 -1.05 -10.40
C PRO A 60 11.33 -1.92 -11.11
N ARG A 61 10.45 -2.57 -10.35
CA ARG A 61 9.24 -3.21 -10.88
C ARG A 61 8.18 -2.17 -11.21
N VAL A 62 8.26 -1.58 -12.38
CA VAL A 62 7.38 -0.47 -12.82
C VAL A 62 5.89 -0.78 -12.65
N ALA A 63 5.46 -2.01 -12.96
CA ALA A 63 4.07 -2.42 -12.79
C ALA A 63 3.60 -2.33 -11.33
N ARG A 64 4.46 -2.70 -10.37
CA ARG A 64 4.17 -2.60 -8.94
C ARG A 64 4.15 -1.14 -8.48
N ALA A 65 5.10 -0.33 -8.91
CA ALA A 65 5.14 1.09 -8.61
C ALA A 65 3.91 1.84 -9.14
N ARG A 66 3.46 1.53 -10.38
CA ARG A 66 2.22 2.06 -10.96
C ARG A 66 0.97 1.65 -10.16
N ARG A 67 0.91 0.43 -9.67
CA ARG A 67 -0.21 -0.02 -8.81
C ARG A 67 -0.30 0.80 -7.53
N TYR A 68 0.82 1.06 -6.85
CA TYR A 68 0.83 1.90 -5.66
C TYR A 68 0.44 3.35 -5.97
N ALA A 69 0.91 3.92 -7.08
CA ALA A 69 0.49 5.24 -7.51
C ALA A 69 -1.02 5.32 -7.84
N LEU A 70 -1.57 4.28 -8.47
CA LEU A 70 -3.01 4.19 -8.73
C LEU A 70 -3.81 4.09 -7.42
N ILE A 71 -3.35 3.28 -6.47
CA ILE A 71 -3.95 3.16 -5.14
C ILE A 71 -3.90 4.51 -4.41
N ALA A 72 -2.76 5.22 -4.47
CA ALA A 72 -2.63 6.55 -3.88
C ALA A 72 -3.59 7.56 -4.51
N ARG A 73 -3.85 7.45 -5.81
CA ARG A 73 -4.80 8.31 -6.53
C ARG A 73 -6.26 8.04 -6.14
N ILE A 74 -6.65 6.77 -5.92
CA ILE A 74 -8.04 6.37 -5.67
C ILE A 74 -8.36 6.38 -4.18
N LEU A 75 -7.49 5.79 -3.34
CA LEU A 75 -7.70 5.57 -1.91
C LEU A 75 -6.89 6.55 -1.03
N GLY A 76 -6.11 7.42 -1.65
CA GLY A 76 -5.29 8.40 -0.96
C GLY A 76 -3.87 7.90 -0.64
N PHE A 77 -2.97 8.88 -0.42
CA PHE A 77 -1.55 8.66 -0.13
C PHE A 77 -1.33 7.80 1.12
N THR A 78 -2.07 8.09 2.19
CA THR A 78 -1.99 7.39 3.49
C THR A 78 -2.22 5.89 3.34
N PHE A 79 -3.25 5.49 2.57
CA PHE A 79 -3.55 4.08 2.33
C PHE A 79 -2.46 3.38 1.53
N ALA A 80 -1.94 4.04 0.48
CA ALA A 80 -0.87 3.48 -0.34
C ALA A 80 0.41 3.24 0.46
N VAL A 81 0.81 4.19 1.32
CA VAL A 81 1.99 4.06 2.20
C VAL A 81 1.83 2.91 3.20
N LYS A 82 0.67 2.80 3.84
CA LYS A 82 0.38 1.69 4.78
C LYS A 82 0.43 0.33 4.08
N LEU A 83 -0.12 0.24 2.87
CA LEU A 83 -0.09 -0.99 2.09
C LEU A 83 1.35 -1.37 1.68
N MET A 84 2.16 -0.37 1.31
CA MET A 84 3.58 -0.59 1.01
C MET A 84 4.33 -1.08 2.24
N ASP A 85 4.10 -0.48 3.40
CA ASP A 85 4.75 -0.86 4.66
C ASP A 85 4.42 -2.32 5.05
N LYS A 86 3.17 -2.73 4.94
CA LYS A 86 2.75 -4.12 5.19
C LYS A 86 3.54 -5.13 4.33
N HIS A 87 3.82 -4.81 3.07
CA HIS A 87 4.55 -5.71 2.18
C HIS A 87 6.07 -5.72 2.42
N LYS A 88 6.62 -4.68 3.09
CA LYS A 88 8.04 -4.62 3.47
C LYS A 88 8.43 -5.63 4.53
N HIS A 89 7.53 -5.92 5.47
CA HIS A 89 7.84 -6.79 6.60
C HIS A 89 8.31 -8.19 6.18
N ALA A 90 7.78 -8.74 5.09
CA ALA A 90 8.19 -10.04 4.58
C ALA A 90 9.61 -10.04 3.95
N ALA A 91 9.99 -8.94 3.27
CA ALA A 91 11.32 -8.81 2.67
C ALA A 91 12.42 -8.41 3.68
N ARG A 92 12.02 -7.76 4.78
CA ARG A 92 12.92 -7.32 5.86
C ARG A 92 13.49 -8.45 6.71
N SER A 93 12.75 -9.55 6.90
CA SER A 93 13.24 -10.69 7.70
C SER A 93 14.54 -11.26 7.12
N ASP A 94 14.62 -11.38 5.80
CA ASP A 94 15.79 -11.92 5.12
C ASP A 94 16.95 -10.91 5.10
N ALA A 95 16.66 -9.61 4.97
CA ALA A 95 17.66 -8.55 5.05
C ALA A 95 18.27 -8.44 6.46
N ARG A 96 17.48 -8.55 7.52
CA ARG A 96 17.97 -8.54 8.91
C ARG A 96 18.90 -9.69 9.23
N ALA A 97 18.63 -10.88 8.71
CA ALA A 97 19.54 -12.02 8.85
C ALA A 97 20.91 -11.75 8.21
N LEU A 98 20.94 -10.91 7.15
CA LEU A 98 22.17 -10.50 6.46
C LEU A 98 22.83 -9.27 7.12
N ALA A 99 22.08 -8.44 7.84
CA ALA A 99 22.59 -7.25 8.53
C ALA A 99 23.68 -7.58 9.56
N ALA A 100 23.59 -8.75 10.20
CA ALA A 100 24.61 -9.25 11.13
C ALA A 100 25.96 -9.53 10.45
N GLN A 101 25.97 -9.74 9.13
CA GLN A 101 27.17 -10.09 8.35
C GLN A 101 27.68 -8.94 7.49
N VAL A 102 26.86 -7.92 7.23
CA VAL A 102 27.20 -6.80 6.34
C VAL A 102 26.85 -5.46 7.00
N PRO A 103 27.83 -4.72 7.54
CA PRO A 103 27.57 -3.46 8.26
C PRO A 103 26.83 -2.38 7.44
N ALA A 104 26.93 -2.44 6.11
CA ALA A 104 26.20 -1.54 5.21
C ALA A 104 24.66 -1.76 5.27
N ILE A 105 24.21 -3.00 5.53
CA ILE A 105 22.79 -3.31 5.68
C ILE A 105 22.24 -2.72 6.98
N ALA A 106 23.01 -2.76 8.07
CA ALA A 106 22.59 -2.19 9.35
C ALA A 106 22.37 -0.66 9.24
N ARG A 107 23.22 0.03 8.49
CA ARG A 107 23.06 1.49 8.22
C ARG A 107 21.81 1.75 7.36
N ALA A 108 21.60 0.97 6.30
CA ALA A 108 20.42 1.09 5.45
C ALA A 108 19.11 0.84 6.23
N GLU A 109 19.13 -0.08 7.20
CA GLU A 109 17.97 -0.31 8.08
C GLU A 109 17.69 0.88 9.02
N ALA A 110 18.73 1.49 9.59
CA ALA A 110 18.57 2.68 10.44
C ALA A 110 18.01 3.87 9.66
N ASP A 111 18.50 4.08 8.43
CA ASP A 111 17.98 5.11 7.52
C ASP A 111 16.53 4.81 7.09
N GLU A 112 16.20 3.55 6.85
CA GLU A 112 14.84 3.14 6.53
C GLU A 112 13.87 3.37 7.69
N GLU A 113 14.31 3.14 8.91
CA GLU A 113 13.50 3.40 10.10
C GLU A 113 13.27 4.91 10.30
N ARG A 114 14.28 5.75 10.05
CA ARG A 114 14.15 7.21 10.07
C ARG A 114 13.12 7.66 9.02
N ARG A 115 13.29 7.24 7.77
CA ARG A 115 12.36 7.54 6.66
C ARG A 115 10.94 7.03 6.95
N GLY A 116 10.82 5.87 7.57
CA GLY A 116 9.54 5.32 8.00
C GLY A 116 8.82 6.24 9.01
N ARG A 117 9.55 6.77 10.01
CA ARG A 117 8.99 7.74 10.97
C ARG A 117 8.56 9.03 10.28
N GLU A 118 9.36 9.57 9.37
CA GLU A 118 9.01 10.76 8.59
C GLU A 118 7.75 10.54 7.75
N LEU A 119 7.66 9.41 7.06
CA LEU A 119 6.46 9.04 6.29
C LEU A 119 5.23 8.90 7.19
N MET A 120 5.38 8.27 8.36
CA MET A 120 4.27 8.17 9.32
C MET A 120 3.81 9.53 9.83
N GLY A 121 4.73 10.48 10.05
CA GLY A 121 4.40 11.85 10.43
C GLY A 121 3.66 12.66 9.35
N MET A 122 3.73 12.24 8.09
CA MET A 122 2.99 12.84 6.99
C MET A 122 1.55 12.28 6.86
N LEU A 123 1.24 11.18 7.57
CA LEU A 123 -0.06 10.54 7.45
C LEU A 123 -1.10 11.33 8.25
N ASP A 124 -2.26 11.53 7.64
CA ASP A 124 -3.40 12.13 8.32
C ASP A 124 -3.97 11.11 9.33
N GLU A 125 -3.85 11.43 10.63
CA GLU A 125 -4.37 10.58 11.71
C GLU A 125 -5.88 10.35 11.59
N LYS A 126 -6.62 11.35 11.11
CA LYS A 126 -8.06 11.22 10.85
C LYS A 126 -8.32 10.17 9.77
N LEU A 127 -7.54 10.21 8.68
CA LEU A 127 -7.67 9.23 7.61
C LEU A 127 -7.29 7.81 8.08
N LEU A 128 -6.34 7.70 9.01
CA LEU A 128 -5.95 6.42 9.60
C LEU A 128 -7.07 5.77 10.42
N SER A 129 -7.89 6.58 11.12
CA SER A 129 -9.03 6.06 11.86
C SER A 129 -10.11 5.46 10.95
N TYR A 130 -10.23 5.94 9.71
CA TYR A 130 -11.16 5.39 8.71
C TYR A 130 -10.65 4.13 8.01
N VAL A 131 -9.33 3.88 8.00
CA VAL A 131 -8.78 2.68 7.33
C VAL A 131 -9.31 1.39 7.96
N GLY A 132 -9.47 1.36 9.27
CA GLY A 132 -10.07 0.22 9.97
C GLY A 132 -11.51 -0.04 9.52
N ALA A 133 -12.33 1.00 9.49
CA ALA A 133 -13.72 0.93 9.03
C ALA A 133 -13.81 0.54 7.54
N MET A 134 -12.93 1.06 6.69
CA MET A 134 -12.86 0.69 5.26
C MET A 134 -12.53 -0.79 5.06
N VAL A 135 -11.56 -1.33 5.82
CA VAL A 135 -11.17 -2.75 5.72
C VAL A 135 -12.29 -3.65 6.21
N LEU A 136 -12.96 -3.26 7.30
CA LEU A 136 -14.10 -3.99 7.84
C LEU A 136 -15.27 -4.00 6.85
N GLY A 137 -15.65 -2.83 6.32
CA GLY A 137 -16.72 -2.71 5.32
C GLY A 137 -16.41 -3.47 4.02
N MET A 138 -15.16 -3.47 3.55
CA MET A 138 -14.75 -4.28 2.40
C MET A 138 -14.87 -5.78 2.67
N ASN A 139 -14.51 -6.23 3.87
CA ASN A 139 -14.63 -7.64 4.24
C ASN A 139 -16.10 -8.08 4.29
N ASP A 140 -16.96 -7.27 4.90
CA ASP A 140 -18.40 -7.53 4.96
C ASP A 140 -19.03 -7.57 3.57
N ALA A 141 -18.68 -6.62 2.69
CA ALA A 141 -19.16 -6.60 1.31
C ALA A 141 -18.75 -7.85 0.54
N VAL A 142 -17.51 -8.33 0.69
CA VAL A 142 -17.03 -9.55 0.03
C VAL A 142 -17.81 -10.78 0.54
N VAL A 143 -18.04 -10.89 1.84
CA VAL A 143 -18.78 -12.01 2.44
C VAL A 143 -20.23 -11.98 1.97
N GLU A 144 -20.89 -10.82 1.99
CA GLU A 144 -22.30 -10.65 1.57
C GLU A 144 -22.47 -10.98 0.09
N ILE A 145 -21.64 -10.40 -0.79
CA ILE A 145 -21.72 -10.67 -2.24
C ILE A 145 -21.44 -12.15 -2.53
N THR A 146 -20.44 -12.74 -1.88
CA THR A 146 -20.10 -14.14 -2.08
C THR A 146 -21.23 -15.05 -1.64
N GLY A 147 -21.84 -14.81 -0.47
CA GLY A 147 -22.98 -15.56 0.03
C GLY A 147 -24.20 -15.44 -0.89
N THR A 148 -24.51 -14.22 -1.33
CA THR A 148 -25.62 -13.95 -2.26
C THR A 148 -25.41 -14.66 -3.59
N LEU A 149 -24.23 -14.53 -4.21
CA LEU A 149 -23.93 -15.20 -5.49
C LEU A 149 -23.93 -16.71 -5.36
N ALA A 150 -23.38 -17.27 -4.29
CA ALA A 150 -23.43 -18.71 -4.05
C ALA A 150 -24.87 -19.22 -3.92
N GLY A 151 -25.70 -18.55 -3.11
CA GLY A 151 -27.11 -18.90 -2.94
C GLY A 151 -27.91 -18.82 -4.25
N LEU A 152 -27.72 -17.73 -4.99
CA LEU A 152 -28.39 -17.57 -6.30
C LEU A 152 -27.91 -18.57 -7.34
N THR A 153 -26.64 -18.95 -7.33
CA THR A 153 -26.08 -19.96 -8.25
C THR A 153 -26.71 -21.32 -8.01
N LEU A 154 -27.01 -21.66 -6.77
CA LEU A 154 -27.70 -22.90 -6.42
C LEU A 154 -29.22 -22.88 -6.77
N ALA A 155 -29.84 -21.70 -6.64
CA ALA A 155 -31.28 -21.53 -6.82
C ALA A 155 -31.68 -21.25 -8.27
N MET A 156 -30.83 -20.60 -9.06
CA MET A 156 -31.14 -20.09 -10.40
C MET A 156 -30.17 -20.65 -11.44
N GLN A 157 -30.69 -21.15 -12.55
CA GLN A 157 -29.87 -21.64 -13.67
C GLN A 157 -29.61 -20.57 -14.73
N ASN A 158 -29.66 -19.27 -14.35
CA ASN A 158 -29.52 -18.16 -15.29
C ASN A 158 -28.40 -17.23 -14.85
N THR A 159 -27.23 -17.39 -15.46
CA THR A 159 -26.02 -16.62 -15.14
C THR A 159 -26.20 -15.09 -15.27
N ARG A 160 -27.03 -14.64 -16.22
CA ARG A 160 -27.31 -13.21 -16.43
C ARG A 160 -28.11 -12.61 -15.27
N LEU A 161 -29.11 -13.34 -14.77
CA LEU A 161 -29.88 -12.90 -13.61
C LEU A 161 -29.04 -12.93 -12.33
N ILE A 162 -28.21 -13.96 -12.17
CA ILE A 162 -27.27 -14.04 -11.03
C ILE A 162 -26.29 -12.86 -11.03
N ALA A 163 -25.68 -12.56 -12.17
CA ALA A 163 -24.76 -11.43 -12.30
C ALA A 163 -25.45 -10.08 -12.03
N LEU A 164 -26.66 -9.87 -12.56
CA LEU A 164 -27.42 -8.65 -12.33
C LEU A 164 -27.81 -8.49 -10.86
N SER A 165 -28.27 -9.55 -10.22
CA SER A 165 -28.62 -9.55 -8.80
C SER A 165 -27.41 -9.26 -7.93
N GLY A 166 -26.25 -9.87 -8.20
CA GLY A 166 -24.99 -9.59 -7.49
C GLY A 166 -24.53 -8.13 -7.65
N LEU A 167 -24.70 -7.57 -8.86
CA LEU A 167 -24.37 -6.17 -9.10
C LEU A 167 -25.28 -5.22 -8.29
N ILE A 168 -26.60 -5.47 -8.32
CA ILE A 168 -27.58 -4.68 -7.58
C ILE A 168 -27.30 -4.77 -6.07
N THR A 169 -27.07 -5.96 -5.54
CA THR A 169 -26.75 -6.18 -4.13
C THR A 169 -25.46 -5.46 -3.75
N GLY A 170 -24.42 -5.55 -4.56
CA GLY A 170 -23.14 -4.88 -4.31
C GLY A 170 -23.27 -3.34 -4.27
N ILE A 171 -24.02 -2.76 -5.19
CA ILE A 171 -24.30 -1.32 -5.20
C ILE A 171 -25.10 -0.90 -3.96
N ALA A 172 -26.17 -1.64 -3.64
CA ALA A 172 -27.03 -1.37 -2.49
C ALA A 172 -26.25 -1.46 -1.16
N ALA A 173 -25.46 -2.52 -0.98
CA ALA A 173 -24.60 -2.70 0.18
C ALA A 173 -23.58 -1.56 0.33
N THR A 174 -22.92 -1.17 -0.76
CA THR A 174 -21.95 -0.04 -0.74
C THR A 174 -22.60 1.27 -0.30
N LEU A 175 -23.79 1.59 -0.83
CA LEU A 175 -24.53 2.80 -0.45
C LEU A 175 -24.99 2.76 1.00
N SER A 176 -25.48 1.62 1.47
CA SER A 176 -25.92 1.41 2.84
C SER A 176 -24.78 1.58 3.85
N MET A 177 -23.64 0.91 3.59
CA MET A 177 -22.44 1.02 4.45
C MET A 177 -21.89 2.45 4.47
N ALA A 178 -21.80 3.10 3.32
CA ALA A 178 -21.32 4.49 3.24
C ALA A 178 -22.23 5.46 4.01
N ALA A 179 -23.56 5.30 3.90
CA ALA A 179 -24.53 6.13 4.64
C ALA A 179 -24.43 5.87 6.16
N SER A 180 -24.33 4.61 6.56
CA SER A 180 -24.20 4.23 7.98
C SER A 180 -22.93 4.78 8.61
N GLU A 181 -21.78 4.65 7.93
CA GLU A 181 -20.51 5.18 8.41
C GLU A 181 -20.51 6.71 8.48
N TYR A 182 -21.10 7.38 7.47
CA TYR A 182 -21.25 8.83 7.49
C TYR A 182 -22.10 9.30 8.69
N LEU A 183 -23.21 8.62 8.95
CA LEU A 183 -24.10 8.97 10.08
C LEU A 183 -23.43 8.68 11.42
N ALA A 184 -22.71 7.57 11.56
CA ALA A 184 -21.94 7.25 12.75
C ALA A 184 -20.84 8.30 13.00
N ALA A 185 -20.05 8.66 12.00
CA ALA A 185 -19.02 9.67 12.11
C ALA A 185 -19.60 11.04 12.52
N LYS A 186 -20.75 11.42 11.94
CA LYS A 186 -21.45 12.65 12.29
C LYS A 186 -22.01 12.63 13.72
N SER A 187 -22.52 11.49 14.19
CA SER A 187 -23.01 11.32 15.55
C SER A 187 -21.90 11.42 16.59
N ASP A 188 -20.72 10.89 16.27
CA ASP A 188 -19.53 10.95 17.14
C ASP A 188 -18.84 12.32 17.14
N GLY A 189 -19.42 13.33 16.50
CA GLY A 189 -18.84 14.67 16.40
C GLY A 189 -17.54 14.73 15.60
N ARG A 190 -17.26 13.73 14.78
CA ARG A 190 -16.13 13.71 13.86
C ARG A 190 -16.48 14.53 12.61
N PRO A 191 -15.66 15.56 12.27
CA PRO A 191 -15.93 16.41 11.11
C PRO A 191 -15.74 15.67 9.79
#